data_472ed0b95f953ee4e0c49391c1b664bf
#
_entry.id   472ed0b95f953ee4e0c49391c1b664bf
#
_cell.length_a   1.000
_cell.length_b   1.000
_cell.length_c   1.000
_cell.angle_alpha   90.00
_cell.angle_beta   90.00
_cell.angle_gamma   90.00
#
_symmetry.space_group_name_H-M   'P 1'
#
loop_
_entity.id
_entity.type
_entity.pdbx_description
1 polymer ?
#
loop_
_entity_poly.entity_id
_entity_poly.type
_entity_poly.pdbx_seq_one_letter_code
_entity_poly.pdbx_strand_id
1 'polypeptide(L)'
;LKLHEDWGTTPAAIDCCLSVAEEHDVAVTIHTDTLNESSCVERTIETFKGRAIHTYHSEGAGGGHAPDIIKVCGEPNMLPSSTNPTRPFTVNTVDEHLDMLMVCHHLSKHIPEDVAFAESRIRGETIAAEDVLHDTGAISIIASDSQAMGRVGEVITRTWQTAHKNKVQRGELSEDAGTGADNFRARRYVAKYTINPCIAHGMSHELGSVEVGKLADLVLWRPAFFGAKPELVLKGGDIVWAQMGDANASIPTPQPVYSRPMFGAY
;
A
#
# COMPACT_ATOMS: atom_id res chain seq x y z
N LEU A 1 -0.40 -12.43 -11.62
CA LEU A 1 0.02 -11.74 -12.85
C LEU A 1 0.09 -10.25 -12.62
N LYS A 2 1.08 -9.55 -13.19
CA LYS A 2 1.18 -8.08 -13.11
C LYS A 2 1.10 -7.45 -14.49
N LEU A 3 0.18 -6.50 -14.62
CA LEU A 3 0.10 -5.58 -15.75
C LEU A 3 0.84 -4.29 -15.41
N HIS A 4 1.60 -3.77 -16.35
CA HIS A 4 2.33 -2.52 -16.22
C HIS A 4 2.46 -1.86 -17.59
N GLU A 5 2.47 -0.54 -17.65
CA GLU A 5 2.56 0.20 -18.93
C GLU A 5 3.80 -0.17 -19.77
N ASP A 6 4.92 -0.51 -19.13
CA ASP A 6 6.14 -0.93 -19.83
C ASP A 6 5.96 -2.24 -20.64
N TRP A 7 4.99 -3.06 -20.25
CA TRP A 7 4.69 -4.35 -20.88
C TRP A 7 3.38 -4.34 -21.67
N GLY A 8 2.54 -3.35 -21.39
CA GLY A 8 1.24 -3.13 -22.01
C GLY A 8 0.09 -3.13 -21.00
N THR A 9 -0.66 -2.04 -21.01
CA THR A 9 -1.90 -1.85 -20.27
C THR A 9 -3.04 -1.44 -21.20
N THR A 10 -2.95 -1.86 -22.47
CA THR A 10 -4.05 -1.68 -23.41
C THR A 10 -5.27 -2.48 -22.98
N PRO A 11 -6.48 -2.08 -23.38
CA PRO A 11 -7.70 -2.86 -23.12
C PRO A 11 -7.58 -4.33 -23.50
N ALA A 12 -6.92 -4.63 -24.63
CA ALA A 12 -6.70 -6.00 -25.08
C ALA A 12 -5.77 -6.79 -24.15
N ALA A 13 -4.68 -6.18 -23.69
CA ALA A 13 -3.74 -6.81 -22.75
C ALA A 13 -4.40 -7.09 -21.39
N ILE A 14 -5.18 -6.13 -20.89
CA ILE A 14 -5.93 -6.26 -19.63
C ILE A 14 -6.95 -7.39 -19.73
N ASP A 15 -7.76 -7.42 -20.79
CA ASP A 15 -8.80 -8.43 -20.97
C ASP A 15 -8.20 -9.84 -21.13
N CYS A 16 -7.14 -9.97 -21.89
CA CYS A 16 -6.42 -11.23 -22.04
C CYS A 16 -5.85 -11.73 -20.70
N CYS A 17 -5.17 -10.86 -19.95
CA CYS A 17 -4.58 -11.21 -18.67
C CYS A 17 -5.64 -11.65 -17.65
N LEU A 18 -6.76 -10.93 -17.56
CA LEU A 18 -7.86 -11.27 -16.67
C LEU A 18 -8.57 -12.58 -17.09
N SER A 19 -8.68 -12.85 -18.38
CA SER A 19 -9.26 -14.10 -18.88
C SER A 19 -8.41 -15.32 -18.52
N VAL A 20 -7.08 -15.20 -18.65
CA VAL A 20 -6.15 -16.25 -18.21
C VAL A 20 -6.20 -16.42 -16.68
N ALA A 21 -6.33 -15.32 -15.96
CA ALA A 21 -6.43 -15.35 -14.50
C ALA A 21 -7.68 -16.07 -14.00
N GLU A 22 -8.81 -15.87 -14.65
CA GLU A 22 -10.06 -16.60 -14.35
C GLU A 22 -9.94 -18.10 -14.66
N GLU A 23 -9.29 -18.45 -15.79
CA GLU A 23 -9.08 -19.85 -16.18
C GLU A 23 -8.19 -20.61 -15.20
N HIS A 24 -7.17 -19.94 -14.64
CA HIS A 24 -6.14 -20.57 -13.82
C HIS A 24 -6.22 -20.21 -12.32
N ASP A 25 -7.26 -19.50 -11.90
CA ASP A 25 -7.46 -19.04 -10.51
C ASP A 25 -6.23 -18.33 -9.92
N VAL A 26 -5.73 -17.34 -10.66
CA VAL A 26 -4.57 -16.53 -10.24
C VAL A 26 -4.91 -15.06 -10.10
N ALA A 27 -4.32 -14.38 -9.11
CA ALA A 27 -4.53 -12.96 -8.89
C ALA A 27 -3.89 -12.09 -9.98
N VAL A 28 -4.55 -10.95 -10.29
CA VAL A 28 -4.03 -9.93 -11.19
C VAL A 28 -3.84 -8.62 -10.44
N THR A 29 -2.72 -7.97 -10.71
CA THR A 29 -2.41 -6.64 -10.22
C THR A 29 -2.07 -5.71 -11.39
N ILE A 30 -2.37 -4.43 -11.25
CA ILE A 30 -2.13 -3.47 -12.32
C ILE A 30 -1.55 -2.15 -11.81
N HIS A 31 -0.46 -1.72 -12.45
CA HIS A 31 -0.08 -0.33 -12.58
C HIS A 31 -0.65 0.17 -13.91
N THR A 32 -1.60 1.09 -13.85
CA THR A 32 -2.34 1.53 -15.04
C THR A 32 -1.51 2.48 -15.91
N ASP A 33 -2.02 2.78 -17.10
CA ASP A 33 -1.39 3.64 -18.09
C ASP A 33 -1.16 5.07 -17.55
N THR A 34 0.08 5.41 -17.32
CA THR A 34 0.49 6.67 -16.70
C THR A 34 0.15 7.89 -17.58
N LEU A 35 0.34 7.78 -18.88
CA LEU A 35 0.22 8.88 -19.84
C LEU A 35 -1.11 8.90 -20.60
N ASN A 36 -2.02 7.99 -20.27
CA ASN A 36 -3.28 7.79 -21.00
C ASN A 36 -3.09 7.51 -22.52
N GLU A 37 -1.98 6.85 -22.88
CA GLU A 37 -1.67 6.52 -24.27
C GLU A 37 -2.62 5.46 -24.85
N SER A 38 -3.11 4.57 -24.00
CA SER A 38 -4.04 3.49 -24.39
C SER A 38 -5.51 3.85 -24.19
N SER A 39 -5.82 4.84 -23.44
CA SER A 39 -7.14 5.46 -23.19
C SER A 39 -7.19 6.11 -21.79
N CYS A 40 -8.38 6.63 -21.41
CA CYS A 40 -8.66 7.18 -20.08
C CYS A 40 -9.01 6.09 -19.06
N VAL A 41 -9.05 6.47 -17.78
CA VAL A 41 -9.33 5.55 -16.66
C VAL A 41 -10.66 4.82 -16.78
N GLU A 42 -11.69 5.48 -17.31
CA GLU A 42 -13.02 4.90 -17.51
C GLU A 42 -12.94 3.69 -18.45
N ARG A 43 -12.18 3.82 -19.54
CA ARG A 43 -11.99 2.72 -20.49
C ARG A 43 -11.23 1.56 -19.87
N THR A 44 -10.26 1.85 -19.04
CA THR A 44 -9.53 0.82 -18.28
C THR A 44 -10.47 0.09 -17.32
N ILE A 45 -11.30 0.83 -16.57
CA ILE A 45 -12.30 0.26 -15.65
C ILE A 45 -13.32 -0.61 -16.39
N GLU A 46 -13.86 -0.13 -17.52
CA GLU A 46 -14.77 -0.91 -18.37
C GLU A 46 -14.15 -2.24 -18.82
N THR A 47 -12.84 -2.23 -19.10
CA THR A 47 -12.13 -3.42 -19.57
C THR A 47 -12.00 -4.49 -18.51
N PHE A 48 -12.06 -4.13 -17.23
CA PHE A 48 -12.07 -5.11 -16.14
C PHE A 48 -13.35 -5.98 -16.15
N LYS A 49 -14.44 -5.49 -16.72
CA LYS A 49 -15.71 -6.23 -16.87
C LYS A 49 -16.23 -6.82 -15.56
N GLY A 50 -16.04 -6.12 -14.44
CA GLY A 50 -16.46 -6.56 -13.12
C GLY A 50 -15.59 -7.67 -12.49
N ARG A 51 -14.48 -8.06 -13.14
CA ARG A 51 -13.53 -9.05 -12.61
C ARG A 51 -12.68 -8.44 -11.49
N ALA A 52 -12.29 -9.25 -10.50
CA ALA A 52 -11.47 -8.81 -9.39
C ALA A 52 -10.04 -8.46 -9.85
N ILE A 53 -9.56 -7.29 -9.43
CA ILE A 53 -8.20 -6.83 -9.74
C ILE A 53 -7.66 -5.94 -8.63
N HIS A 54 -6.38 -6.08 -8.33
CA HIS A 54 -5.65 -5.20 -7.42
C HIS A 54 -5.04 -4.03 -8.20
N THR A 55 -5.36 -2.81 -7.79
CA THR A 55 -4.81 -1.58 -8.40
C THR A 55 -3.80 -0.93 -7.47
N TYR A 56 -2.58 -0.69 -7.98
CA TYR A 56 -1.51 -0.03 -7.24
C TYR A 56 -1.71 1.49 -7.18
N HIS A 57 -1.16 2.12 -6.12
CA HIS A 57 -1.11 3.58 -5.91
C HIS A 57 -2.34 4.30 -6.48
N SER A 58 -3.52 3.82 -6.05
CA SER A 58 -4.82 4.30 -6.55
C SER A 58 -5.16 5.73 -6.16
N GLU A 59 -4.31 6.37 -5.39
CA GLU A 59 -4.34 7.83 -5.15
C GLU A 59 -3.86 8.64 -6.36
N GLY A 60 -3.17 8.02 -7.30
CA GLY A 60 -2.67 8.63 -8.50
C GLY A 60 -1.27 9.25 -8.39
N ALA A 61 -0.70 9.36 -7.19
CA ALA A 61 0.60 9.98 -7.01
C ALA A 61 1.77 9.11 -7.50
N GLY A 62 1.64 7.79 -7.41
CA GLY A 62 2.66 6.83 -7.85
C GLY A 62 2.65 6.53 -9.36
N GLY A 63 1.80 7.15 -10.13
CA GLY A 63 1.59 6.89 -11.56
C GLY A 63 0.26 6.21 -11.86
N GLY A 64 -0.01 5.96 -13.14
CA GLY A 64 -1.23 5.30 -13.59
C GLY A 64 -2.47 6.21 -13.58
N HIS A 65 -2.95 6.64 -14.74
CA HIS A 65 -4.13 7.51 -14.90
C HIS A 65 -4.23 8.64 -13.88
N ALA A 66 -3.11 9.21 -13.48
CA ALA A 66 -3.08 10.22 -12.42
C ALA A 66 -3.69 11.55 -12.89
N PRO A 67 -4.54 12.21 -12.09
CA PRO A 67 -4.98 11.79 -10.75
C PRO A 67 -6.26 10.93 -10.76
N ASP A 68 -6.82 10.64 -11.94
CA ASP A 68 -8.18 10.10 -12.11
C ASP A 68 -8.33 8.63 -11.66
N ILE A 69 -7.23 7.92 -11.48
CA ILE A 69 -7.22 6.53 -10.99
C ILE A 69 -7.98 6.34 -9.67
N ILE A 70 -8.11 7.40 -8.86
CA ILE A 70 -8.86 7.35 -7.60
C ILE A 70 -10.31 6.87 -7.79
N LYS A 71 -10.86 6.97 -9.00
CA LYS A 71 -12.21 6.48 -9.34
C LYS A 71 -12.38 5.00 -9.08
N VAL A 72 -11.31 4.19 -9.17
CA VAL A 72 -11.34 2.75 -8.87
C VAL A 72 -11.77 2.45 -7.43
N CYS A 73 -11.61 3.39 -6.51
CA CYS A 73 -12.04 3.23 -5.11
C CYS A 73 -13.58 3.16 -4.95
N GLY A 74 -14.32 3.54 -6.00
CA GLY A 74 -15.78 3.43 -6.06
C GLY A 74 -16.29 2.12 -6.65
N GLU A 75 -15.42 1.27 -7.19
CA GLU A 75 -15.78 0.06 -7.89
C GLU A 75 -15.74 -1.19 -6.97
N PRO A 76 -16.81 -1.99 -6.93
CA PRO A 76 -16.91 -3.09 -5.96
C PRO A 76 -15.97 -4.27 -6.22
N ASN A 77 -15.46 -4.42 -7.43
CA ASN A 77 -14.55 -5.48 -7.85
C ASN A 77 -13.08 -5.10 -7.75
N MET A 78 -12.76 -3.88 -7.31
CA MET A 78 -11.40 -3.40 -7.17
C MET A 78 -10.84 -3.61 -5.76
N LEU A 79 -9.56 -3.91 -5.69
CA LEU A 79 -8.79 -3.99 -4.46
C LEU A 79 -7.71 -2.88 -4.50
N PRO A 80 -8.08 -1.62 -4.20
CA PRO A 80 -7.15 -0.51 -4.34
C PRO A 80 -6.13 -0.48 -3.20
N SER A 81 -4.89 -0.18 -3.56
CA SER A 81 -3.84 0.16 -2.60
C SER A 81 -3.36 1.59 -2.77
N SER A 82 -2.87 2.17 -1.70
CA SER A 82 -2.14 3.42 -1.73
C SER A 82 -0.71 3.25 -1.25
N THR A 83 0.15 4.21 -1.57
CA THR A 83 1.54 4.21 -1.14
C THR A 83 1.73 5.02 0.14
N ASN A 84 2.64 4.57 1.00
CA ASN A 84 2.81 5.18 2.32
C ASN A 84 3.39 6.61 2.32
N PRO A 85 4.17 7.09 1.34
CA PRO A 85 4.68 8.46 1.37
C PRO A 85 3.60 9.53 1.41
N THR A 86 2.42 9.27 0.84
CA THR A 86 1.30 10.21 0.88
C THR A 86 0.52 10.17 2.20
N ARG A 87 0.86 9.26 3.11
CA ARG A 87 0.13 8.98 4.33
C ARG A 87 0.84 9.41 5.61
N PRO A 88 0.16 10.02 6.57
CA PRO A 88 -1.08 10.78 6.39
C PRO A 88 -0.83 12.10 5.63
N PHE A 89 -1.85 12.68 5.02
CA PHE A 89 -1.75 13.99 4.39
C PHE A 89 -1.43 15.08 5.42
N THR A 90 -0.36 15.83 5.18
CA THR A 90 0.11 16.93 6.02
C THR A 90 0.43 18.15 5.17
N VAL A 91 0.82 19.25 5.79
CA VAL A 91 1.17 20.50 5.09
C VAL A 91 2.36 20.33 4.11
N ASN A 92 3.23 19.35 4.33
CA ASN A 92 4.41 19.13 3.50
C ASN A 92 4.22 18.01 2.46
N THR A 93 3.10 17.29 2.49
CA THR A 93 2.94 16.07 1.68
C THR A 93 3.06 16.34 0.18
N VAL A 94 2.47 17.43 -0.30
CA VAL A 94 2.52 17.78 -1.73
C VAL A 94 3.94 18.07 -2.17
N ASP A 95 4.67 18.92 -1.43
CA ASP A 95 6.04 19.31 -1.77
C ASP A 95 7.00 18.12 -1.71
N GLU A 96 6.91 17.30 -0.65
CA GLU A 96 7.72 16.08 -0.52
C GLU A 96 7.45 15.11 -1.66
N HIS A 97 6.20 14.99 -2.08
CA HIS A 97 5.85 14.04 -3.12
C HIS A 97 6.22 14.53 -4.52
N LEU A 98 6.11 15.85 -4.78
CA LEU A 98 6.65 16.47 -5.98
C LEU A 98 8.16 16.22 -6.10
N ASP A 99 8.92 16.47 -5.04
CA ASP A 99 10.36 16.21 -5.00
C ASP A 99 10.67 14.73 -5.24
N MET A 100 9.91 13.84 -4.64
CA MET A 100 10.08 12.39 -4.81
C MET A 100 9.78 11.96 -6.24
N LEU A 101 8.70 12.45 -6.85
CA LEU A 101 8.35 12.17 -8.24
C LEU A 101 9.46 12.64 -9.19
N MET A 102 9.95 13.87 -9.00
CA MET A 102 11.03 14.43 -9.81
C MET A 102 12.29 13.55 -9.78
N VAL A 103 12.66 13.08 -8.59
CA VAL A 103 13.84 12.20 -8.41
C VAL A 103 13.61 10.83 -9.04
N CYS A 104 12.48 10.18 -8.75
CA CYS A 104 12.20 8.80 -9.20
C CYS A 104 12.02 8.68 -10.70
N HIS A 105 11.54 9.74 -11.36
CA HIS A 105 11.34 9.77 -12.81
C HIS A 105 12.47 10.49 -13.56
N HIS A 106 13.58 10.82 -12.88
CA HIS A 106 14.74 11.49 -13.48
C HIS A 106 14.40 12.83 -14.14
N LEU A 107 13.41 13.53 -13.59
CA LEU A 107 12.98 14.84 -14.07
C LEU A 107 13.89 15.96 -13.54
N SER A 108 13.94 17.07 -14.25
CA SER A 108 14.75 18.23 -13.90
C SER A 108 13.90 19.43 -13.48
N LYS A 109 14.17 19.99 -12.31
CA LYS A 109 13.54 21.23 -11.84
C LYS A 109 13.87 22.46 -12.71
N HIS A 110 14.87 22.33 -13.59
CA HIS A 110 15.28 23.39 -14.51
C HIS A 110 14.54 23.34 -15.86
N ILE A 111 13.74 22.29 -16.08
CA ILE A 111 12.96 22.10 -17.31
C ILE A 111 11.47 22.33 -16.96
N PRO A 112 10.84 23.41 -17.49
CA PRO A 112 9.46 23.74 -17.15
C PRO A 112 8.47 22.62 -17.49
N GLU A 113 8.69 21.86 -18.55
CA GLU A 113 7.85 20.75 -18.98
C GLU A 113 7.90 19.60 -17.97
N ASP A 114 9.05 19.30 -17.40
CA ASP A 114 9.21 18.28 -16.36
C ASP A 114 8.46 18.69 -15.08
N VAL A 115 8.56 19.95 -14.70
CA VAL A 115 7.84 20.51 -13.54
C VAL A 115 6.32 20.44 -13.79
N ALA A 116 5.86 20.88 -14.96
CA ALA A 116 4.45 20.83 -15.32
C ALA A 116 3.90 19.39 -15.34
N PHE A 117 4.71 18.43 -15.80
CA PHE A 117 4.37 17.02 -15.74
C PHE A 117 4.18 16.53 -14.29
N ALA A 118 5.13 16.83 -13.42
CA ALA A 118 5.05 16.45 -12.00
C ALA A 118 3.83 17.07 -11.32
N GLU A 119 3.59 18.38 -11.50
CA GLU A 119 2.46 19.10 -10.94
C GLU A 119 1.10 18.62 -11.47
N SER A 120 1.05 18.10 -12.69
CA SER A 120 -0.18 17.53 -13.26
C SER A 120 -0.63 16.27 -12.52
N ARG A 121 0.27 15.55 -11.87
CA ARG A 121 0.05 14.26 -11.20
C ARG A 121 -0.16 14.39 -9.71
N ILE A 122 0.63 15.24 -9.06
CA ILE A 122 0.59 15.41 -7.62
C ILE A 122 -0.49 16.44 -7.27
N ARG A 123 -1.62 15.95 -6.78
CA ARG A 123 -2.80 16.76 -6.46
C ARG A 123 -3.12 16.66 -4.97
N GLY A 124 -3.07 17.78 -4.29
CA GLY A 124 -3.39 17.87 -2.87
C GLY A 124 -4.78 17.35 -2.54
N GLU A 125 -5.75 17.56 -3.42
CA GLU A 125 -7.14 17.15 -3.23
C GLU A 125 -7.29 15.64 -3.21
N THR A 126 -6.70 14.92 -4.17
CA THR A 126 -6.78 13.45 -4.23
C THR A 126 -5.99 12.80 -3.11
N ILE A 127 -4.81 13.32 -2.79
CA ILE A 127 -3.98 12.83 -1.69
C ILE A 127 -4.67 13.07 -0.32
N ALA A 128 -5.34 14.21 -0.15
CA ALA A 128 -6.10 14.48 1.07
C ALA A 128 -7.34 13.58 1.19
N ALA A 129 -8.05 13.34 0.08
CA ALA A 129 -9.21 12.45 0.04
C ALA A 129 -8.85 11.01 0.40
N GLU A 130 -7.65 10.57 0.11
CA GLU A 130 -7.11 9.25 0.42
C GLU A 130 -7.22 8.89 1.92
N ASP A 131 -6.94 9.83 2.84
CA ASP A 131 -7.09 9.59 4.27
C ASP A 131 -8.52 9.18 4.62
N VAL A 132 -9.50 9.86 4.02
CA VAL A 132 -10.93 9.56 4.20
C VAL A 132 -11.28 8.22 3.58
N LEU A 133 -10.80 7.91 2.38
CA LEU A 133 -11.05 6.64 1.69
C LEU A 133 -10.45 5.46 2.46
N HIS A 134 -9.33 5.65 3.13
CA HIS A 134 -8.81 4.64 4.07
C HIS A 134 -9.72 4.41 5.25
N ASP A 135 -10.26 5.47 5.84
CA ASP A 135 -11.12 5.38 7.03
C ASP A 135 -12.49 4.79 6.72
N THR A 136 -13.04 5.07 5.53
CA THR A 136 -14.28 4.45 5.05
C THR A 136 -14.10 3.00 4.59
N GLY A 137 -12.87 2.57 4.33
CA GLY A 137 -12.55 1.24 3.84
C GLY A 137 -12.53 1.11 2.31
N ALA A 138 -12.75 2.21 1.58
CA ALA A 138 -12.72 2.21 0.11
C ALA A 138 -11.33 1.90 -0.46
N ILE A 139 -10.26 2.33 0.23
CA ILE A 139 -8.90 1.85 -0.07
C ILE A 139 -8.55 0.72 0.89
N SER A 140 -8.33 -0.47 0.33
CA SER A 140 -8.21 -1.72 1.08
C SER A 140 -6.82 -1.95 1.65
N ILE A 141 -5.76 -1.41 1.03
CA ILE A 141 -4.36 -1.76 1.29
C ILE A 141 -3.50 -0.51 1.41
N ILE A 142 -2.55 -0.53 2.34
CA ILE A 142 -1.41 0.40 2.36
C ILE A 142 -0.15 -0.38 1.98
N ALA A 143 0.50 0.05 0.91
CA ALA A 143 1.73 -0.53 0.38
C ALA A 143 2.90 0.45 0.52
N SER A 144 4.10 0.04 0.13
CA SER A 144 5.28 0.90 0.20
C SER A 144 5.67 1.50 -1.12
N ASP A 145 5.50 0.79 -2.23
CA ASP A 145 6.12 1.13 -3.51
C ASP A 145 7.64 1.37 -3.39
N SER A 146 8.32 0.49 -2.65
CA SER A 146 9.62 0.76 -2.01
C SER A 146 10.78 1.04 -2.96
N GLN A 147 10.71 0.58 -4.18
CA GLN A 147 11.79 0.73 -5.17
C GLN A 147 11.58 1.93 -6.10
N ALA A 148 10.40 2.51 -6.09
CA ALA A 148 10.09 3.70 -6.89
C ALA A 148 9.90 4.92 -5.97
N MET A 149 8.74 5.06 -5.33
CA MET A 149 8.37 6.25 -4.58
C MET A 149 8.01 5.94 -3.12
N GLY A 150 8.53 4.84 -2.54
CA GLY A 150 8.04 4.35 -1.26
C GLY A 150 9.10 4.13 -0.20
N ARG A 151 8.60 3.84 1.01
CA ARG A 151 9.41 3.64 2.22
C ARG A 151 8.92 2.39 2.95
N VAL A 152 9.51 1.24 2.65
CA VAL A 152 9.06 -0.07 3.17
C VAL A 152 9.01 -0.11 4.70
N GLY A 153 10.00 0.47 5.38
CA GLY A 153 10.06 0.49 6.85
C GLY A 153 8.98 1.34 7.54
N GLU A 154 8.24 2.15 6.79
CA GLU A 154 7.26 3.08 7.37
C GLU A 154 5.80 2.65 7.16
N VAL A 155 5.55 1.54 6.47
CA VAL A 155 4.18 1.10 6.13
C VAL A 155 3.29 1.02 7.37
N ILE A 156 3.72 0.28 8.38
CA ILE A 156 2.92 0.07 9.60
C ILE A 156 2.74 1.37 10.38
N THR A 157 3.83 2.11 10.60
CA THR A 157 3.78 3.37 11.36
C THR A 157 2.85 4.39 10.69
N ARG A 158 2.97 4.59 9.39
CA ARG A 158 2.12 5.53 8.63
C ARG A 158 0.67 5.08 8.56
N THR A 159 0.42 3.78 8.53
CA THR A 159 -0.95 3.24 8.65
C THR A 159 -1.61 3.70 9.95
N TRP A 160 -0.91 3.60 11.08
CA TRP A 160 -1.43 4.00 12.39
C TRP A 160 -1.49 5.52 12.56
N GLN A 161 -0.56 6.26 11.98
CA GLN A 161 -0.65 7.72 11.94
C GLN A 161 -1.89 8.18 11.16
N THR A 162 -2.19 7.51 10.03
CA THR A 162 -3.41 7.79 9.25
C THR A 162 -4.68 7.47 10.06
N ALA A 163 -4.71 6.33 10.74
CA ALA A 163 -5.82 5.96 11.63
C ALA A 163 -6.04 7.00 12.74
N HIS A 164 -4.95 7.42 13.39
CA HIS A 164 -5.00 8.41 14.45
C HIS A 164 -5.49 9.77 13.95
N LYS A 165 -4.96 10.24 12.82
CA LYS A 165 -5.42 11.48 12.19
C LYS A 165 -6.92 11.45 11.90
N ASN A 166 -7.41 10.36 11.31
CA ASN A 166 -8.83 10.21 11.02
C ASN A 166 -9.67 10.19 12.30
N LYS A 167 -9.22 9.52 13.36
CA LYS A 167 -9.90 9.56 14.66
C LYS A 167 -10.02 10.99 15.19
N VAL A 168 -8.93 11.75 15.15
CA VAL A 168 -8.90 13.13 15.66
C VAL A 168 -9.79 14.06 14.83
N GLN A 169 -9.76 13.92 13.51
CA GLN A 169 -10.46 14.84 12.61
C GLN A 169 -11.92 14.45 12.34
N ARG A 170 -12.26 13.17 12.39
CA ARG A 170 -13.56 12.63 11.97
C ARG A 170 -14.36 12.01 13.13
N GLY A 171 -13.74 11.84 14.30
CA GLY A 171 -14.38 11.20 15.44
C GLY A 171 -14.43 9.68 15.35
N GLU A 172 -15.34 9.05 16.09
CA GLU A 172 -15.54 7.60 16.08
C GLU A 172 -16.26 7.14 14.80
N LEU A 173 -16.02 5.91 14.39
CA LEU A 173 -16.77 5.28 13.32
C LEU A 173 -18.16 4.87 13.82
N SER A 174 -19.14 4.80 12.91
CA SER A 174 -20.51 4.37 13.24
C SER A 174 -20.54 2.99 13.92
N GLU A 175 -19.65 2.09 13.50
CA GLU A 175 -19.53 0.73 14.02
C GLU A 175 -18.92 0.66 15.43
N ASP A 176 -18.21 1.71 15.83
CA ASP A 176 -17.62 1.84 17.17
C ASP A 176 -18.49 2.75 18.08
N ALA A 177 -19.57 3.35 17.56
CA ALA A 177 -20.36 4.34 18.25
C ALA A 177 -20.91 3.84 19.60
N GLY A 178 -20.66 4.64 20.64
CA GLY A 178 -21.13 4.33 22.00
C GLY A 178 -20.36 3.21 22.73
N THR A 179 -19.34 2.63 22.10
CA THR A 179 -18.54 1.57 22.73
C THR A 179 -17.41 2.11 23.62
N GLY A 180 -17.00 3.36 23.41
CA GLY A 180 -15.82 3.97 24.04
C GLY A 180 -14.50 3.38 23.54
N ALA A 181 -14.53 2.63 22.44
CA ALA A 181 -13.38 1.95 21.86
C ALA A 181 -13.32 2.21 20.33
N ASP A 182 -12.20 1.89 19.70
CA ASP A 182 -12.00 2.00 18.25
C ASP A 182 -11.70 0.61 17.63
N ASN A 183 -12.34 -0.43 18.11
CA ASN A 183 -12.02 -1.80 17.73
C ASN A 183 -12.30 -2.07 16.25
N PHE A 184 -13.35 -1.49 15.69
CA PHE A 184 -13.66 -1.65 14.28
C PHE A 184 -12.63 -0.93 13.40
N ARG A 185 -12.29 0.32 13.75
CA ARG A 185 -11.22 1.06 13.08
C ARG A 185 -9.90 0.31 13.17
N ALA A 186 -9.52 -0.18 14.36
CA ALA A 186 -8.30 -0.95 14.55
C ALA A 186 -8.25 -2.18 13.65
N ARG A 187 -9.32 -2.98 13.57
CA ARG A 187 -9.40 -4.14 12.67
C ARG A 187 -9.27 -3.74 11.19
N ARG A 188 -9.94 -2.65 10.78
CA ARG A 188 -9.87 -2.13 9.41
C ARG A 188 -8.44 -1.77 9.03
N TYR A 189 -7.70 -1.10 9.92
CA TYR A 189 -6.34 -0.65 9.62
C TYR A 189 -5.30 -1.78 9.73
N VAL A 190 -5.44 -2.71 10.65
CA VAL A 190 -4.60 -3.93 10.68
C VAL A 190 -4.77 -4.73 9.39
N ALA A 191 -5.99 -4.89 8.91
CA ALA A 191 -6.27 -5.63 7.69
C ALA A 191 -5.52 -5.09 6.46
N LYS A 192 -5.23 -3.78 6.40
CA LYS A 192 -4.59 -3.11 5.25
C LYS A 192 -3.17 -3.59 4.94
N TYR A 193 -2.47 -4.15 5.92
CA TYR A 193 -1.11 -4.67 5.73
C TYR A 193 -0.97 -6.15 6.18
N THR A 194 -2.09 -6.81 6.44
CA THR A 194 -2.13 -8.23 6.80
C THR A 194 -3.02 -9.01 5.84
N ILE A 195 -4.30 -9.22 6.17
CA ILE A 195 -5.18 -10.11 5.39
C ILE A 195 -5.52 -9.54 4.00
N ASN A 196 -5.73 -8.21 3.85
CA ASN A 196 -6.15 -7.65 2.58
C ASN A 196 -5.11 -7.83 1.46
N PRO A 197 -3.81 -7.56 1.66
CA PRO A 197 -2.79 -7.89 0.64
C PRO A 197 -2.70 -9.40 0.38
N CYS A 198 -2.91 -10.27 1.38
CA CYS A 198 -2.93 -11.71 1.16
C CYS A 198 -4.11 -12.15 0.28
N ILE A 199 -5.28 -11.54 0.44
CA ILE A 199 -6.42 -11.75 -0.45
C ILE A 199 -6.08 -11.28 -1.87
N ALA A 200 -5.55 -10.06 -2.02
CA ALA A 200 -5.21 -9.48 -3.30
C ALA A 200 -4.17 -10.29 -4.10
N HIS A 201 -3.33 -11.06 -3.41
CA HIS A 201 -2.30 -11.91 -4.01
C HIS A 201 -2.62 -13.41 -3.98
N GLY A 202 -3.83 -13.81 -3.59
CA GLY A 202 -4.27 -15.20 -3.58
C GLY A 202 -3.62 -16.08 -2.51
N MET A 203 -3.07 -15.49 -1.43
CA MET A 203 -2.33 -16.20 -0.38
C MET A 203 -3.06 -16.24 0.96
N SER A 204 -4.31 -15.79 1.01
CA SER A 204 -5.05 -15.66 2.28
C SER A 204 -5.36 -17.00 2.96
N HIS A 205 -5.26 -18.11 2.26
CA HIS A 205 -5.40 -19.46 2.83
C HIS A 205 -4.21 -19.89 3.68
N GLU A 206 -3.04 -19.28 3.47
CA GLU A 206 -1.81 -19.60 4.22
C GLU A 206 -1.34 -18.48 5.15
N LEU A 207 -1.70 -17.20 4.85
CA LEU A 207 -1.15 -16.01 5.47
C LEU A 207 -2.22 -14.97 5.81
N GLY A 208 -1.84 -13.98 6.60
CA GLY A 208 -2.58 -12.71 6.77
C GLY A 208 -3.53 -12.69 7.97
N SER A 209 -3.80 -13.81 8.61
CA SER A 209 -4.64 -13.88 9.82
C SER A 209 -4.12 -14.89 10.82
N VAL A 210 -4.49 -14.72 12.09
CA VAL A 210 -4.14 -15.65 13.17
C VAL A 210 -5.21 -16.75 13.25
N GLU A 211 -4.99 -17.82 12.49
CA GLU A 211 -5.90 -18.97 12.40
C GLU A 211 -5.12 -20.29 12.43
N VAL A 212 -5.74 -21.34 12.97
CA VAL A 212 -5.16 -22.68 12.98
C VAL A 212 -4.98 -23.18 11.55
N GLY A 213 -3.77 -23.64 11.23
CA GLY A 213 -3.42 -24.14 9.90
C GLY A 213 -2.68 -23.14 9.02
N LYS A 214 -2.62 -21.86 9.40
CA LYS A 214 -1.83 -20.84 8.71
C LYS A 214 -0.41 -20.75 9.27
N LEU A 215 0.50 -20.18 8.49
CA LEU A 215 1.87 -19.94 8.92
C LEU A 215 1.91 -19.00 10.13
N ALA A 216 2.75 -19.36 11.11
CA ALA A 216 2.93 -18.57 12.32
C ALA A 216 3.86 -17.36 12.09
N ASP A 217 3.46 -16.49 11.19
CA ASP A 217 4.07 -15.19 10.93
C ASP A 217 3.40 -14.17 11.86
N LEU A 218 3.97 -13.94 13.04
CA LEU A 218 3.32 -13.21 14.12
C LEU A 218 4.19 -12.07 14.61
N VAL A 219 3.53 -11.01 15.06
CA VAL A 219 4.20 -9.87 15.72
C VAL A 219 3.55 -9.64 17.08
N LEU A 220 4.37 -9.62 18.12
CA LEU A 220 3.94 -9.29 19.47
C LEU A 220 4.22 -7.81 19.75
N TRP A 221 3.22 -7.14 20.29
CA TRP A 221 3.30 -5.72 20.61
C TRP A 221 2.96 -5.45 22.06
N ARG A 222 3.67 -4.50 22.68
CA ARG A 222 3.11 -3.79 23.84
C ARG A 222 2.07 -2.79 23.33
N PRO A 223 0.86 -2.73 23.92
CA PRO A 223 -0.18 -1.83 23.44
C PRO A 223 0.27 -0.37 23.31
N ALA A 224 1.08 0.12 24.25
CA ALA A 224 1.61 1.48 24.23
C ALA A 224 2.54 1.79 23.04
N PHE A 225 3.09 0.77 22.38
CA PHE A 225 4.02 0.89 21.24
C PHE A 225 3.48 0.21 19.98
N PHE A 226 2.19 -0.08 19.96
CA PHE A 226 1.55 -0.77 18.86
C PHE A 226 1.75 -0.01 17.53
N GLY A 227 2.22 -0.73 16.52
CA GLY A 227 2.50 -0.17 15.20
C GLY A 227 3.83 0.59 15.07
N ALA A 228 4.52 0.85 16.17
CA ALA A 228 5.79 1.60 16.17
C ALA A 228 7.00 0.73 16.52
N LYS A 229 6.90 -0.07 17.58
CA LYS A 229 8.03 -0.87 18.08
C LYS A 229 7.55 -2.24 18.57
N PRO A 230 7.78 -3.31 17.81
CA PRO A 230 7.41 -4.66 18.23
C PRO A 230 8.28 -5.14 19.41
N GLU A 231 7.75 -6.09 20.18
CA GLU A 231 8.53 -6.83 21.19
C GLU A 231 9.24 -8.01 20.57
N LEU A 232 8.54 -8.71 19.68
CA LEU A 232 9.00 -9.94 19.08
C LEU A 232 8.39 -10.11 17.69
N VAL A 233 9.17 -10.63 16.75
CA VAL A 233 8.69 -11.03 15.43
C VAL A 233 8.99 -12.52 15.22
N LEU A 234 7.94 -13.25 14.87
CA LEU A 234 8.02 -14.67 14.52
C LEU A 234 7.80 -14.84 13.02
N LYS A 235 8.57 -15.72 12.42
CA LYS A 235 8.43 -16.14 11.02
C LYS A 235 8.37 -17.66 10.96
N GLY A 236 7.23 -18.19 10.53
CA GLY A 236 7.01 -19.63 10.53
C GLY A 236 7.09 -20.27 11.92
N GLY A 237 6.89 -19.50 12.98
CA GLY A 237 7.05 -19.95 14.38
C GLY A 237 8.42 -19.71 15.00
N ASP A 238 9.43 -19.39 14.21
CA ASP A 238 10.78 -19.09 14.71
C ASP A 238 10.93 -17.60 15.04
N ILE A 239 11.66 -17.28 16.11
CA ILE A 239 11.98 -15.90 16.47
C ILE A 239 13.01 -15.36 15.50
N VAL A 240 12.61 -14.36 14.70
CA VAL A 240 13.51 -13.70 13.73
C VAL A 240 13.96 -12.33 14.18
N TRP A 241 13.26 -11.74 15.16
CA TRP A 241 13.62 -10.46 15.76
C TRP A 241 13.06 -10.34 17.17
N ALA A 242 13.85 -9.77 18.08
CA ALA A 242 13.44 -9.40 19.44
C ALA A 242 14.18 -8.14 19.89
N GLN A 243 13.64 -7.44 20.88
CA GLN A 243 14.31 -6.27 21.46
C GLN A 243 15.59 -6.69 22.19
N MET A 244 16.66 -5.96 22.00
CA MET A 244 17.89 -6.16 22.76
C MET A 244 17.67 -5.87 24.24
N GLY A 245 18.23 -6.73 25.11
CA GLY A 245 18.15 -6.57 26.56
C GLY A 245 16.86 -7.08 27.19
N ASP A 246 15.97 -7.69 26.42
CA ASP A 246 14.89 -8.49 26.98
C ASP A 246 15.49 -9.74 27.63
N ALA A 247 15.23 -9.92 28.94
CA ALA A 247 15.72 -11.09 29.66
C ALA A 247 15.17 -12.35 28.97
N ASN A 248 16.03 -13.22 28.50
CA ASN A 248 15.73 -14.43 27.75
C ASN A 248 15.40 -14.27 26.25
N ALA A 249 15.59 -13.11 25.67
CA ALA A 249 15.65 -12.99 24.21
C ALA A 249 17.00 -13.54 23.69
N SER A 250 17.40 -14.71 24.11
CA SER A 250 18.45 -15.45 23.41
C SER A 250 17.85 -15.94 22.12
N ILE A 251 18.11 -15.22 21.05
CA ILE A 251 17.81 -15.68 19.70
C ILE A 251 18.58 -16.97 19.52
N PRO A 252 17.92 -18.12 19.27
CA PRO A 252 18.59 -19.42 19.15
C PRO A 252 19.60 -19.46 18.02
N THR A 253 19.42 -18.58 17.03
CA THR A 253 20.34 -18.40 15.91
C THR A 253 20.80 -16.95 15.86
N PRO A 254 22.11 -16.67 15.85
CA PRO A 254 22.58 -15.31 15.65
C PRO A 254 22.06 -14.79 14.31
N GLN A 255 21.58 -13.57 14.32
CA GLN A 255 21.23 -12.91 13.07
C GLN A 255 22.47 -12.87 12.16
N PRO A 256 22.32 -13.25 10.88
CA PRO A 256 23.41 -13.08 9.95
C PRO A 256 23.78 -11.60 9.87
N VAL A 257 25.00 -11.27 10.26
CA VAL A 257 25.52 -9.92 10.09
C VAL A 257 26.15 -9.84 8.72
N TYR A 258 25.46 -9.19 7.81
CA TYR A 258 26.04 -8.86 6.51
C TYR A 258 26.79 -7.55 6.64
N SER A 259 28.11 -7.61 6.82
CA SER A 259 28.92 -6.41 6.72
C SER A 259 29.01 -5.99 5.27
N ARG A 260 28.40 -4.86 4.95
CA ARG A 260 28.65 -4.15 3.71
C ARG A 260 29.50 -2.93 4.00
N PRO A 261 30.57 -2.67 3.24
CA PRO A 261 31.16 -1.35 3.21
C PRO A 261 30.09 -0.36 2.77
N MET A 262 29.94 0.75 3.46
CA MET A 262 28.89 1.73 3.19
C MET A 262 28.98 2.32 1.78
N PHE A 263 30.19 2.31 1.18
CA PHE A 263 30.49 2.85 -0.14
C PHE A 263 31.38 1.92 -0.99
N GLY A 264 31.39 0.63 -0.71
CA GLY A 264 32.21 -0.32 -1.45
C GLY A 264 31.40 -1.05 -2.50
N ALA A 265 31.95 -1.14 -3.72
CA ALA A 265 31.63 -2.24 -4.62
C ALA A 265 32.41 -3.49 -4.19
N TYR A 266 31.77 -4.65 -4.19
CA TYR A 266 32.47 -5.93 -4.17
C TYR A 266 32.73 -6.38 -5.59
#